data_d5011d5213485430bd389b2b320d5516
#
_entry.id   d5011d5213485430bd389b2b320d5516
#
_cell.length_a   1.000
_cell.length_b   1.000
_cell.length_c   1.000
_cell.angle_alpha   90.00
_cell.angle_beta   90.00
_cell.angle_gamma   90.00
#
_symmetry.space_group_name_H-M   'P 1'
#
loop_
_entity.id
_entity.type
_entity.pdbx_description
1 polymer ?
#
loop_
_entity_poly.entity_id
_entity_poly.type
_entity_poly.pdbx_seq_one_letter_code
_entity_poly.pdbx_strand_id
1 'polypeptide(L)'
;MINEEPDYWPRYTVKDHHRLRHQFSESEKIKKNWSQSMQDMFVLSMLDGKRNGVYVEIGADKPKIINNSYLLEKKFGWRGVSFELDDSKVEFFNLRRKNKCICTDATSFDYKALFDERNYPKQIDYLQLDIDPCEATFETLKKLPLDDYRFSVITYEHELYRASANGCGIDDIWQKESAKIFEKYGYERVIKNVANMGNPYEDWWVDPKVVNRAIIDKFSKTDDWSRESTECIFSNTQFSIMPITAILEE
;
A
#
# COMPACT_ATOMS: atom_id res chain seq x y z
N MET A 1 25.77 5.61 -13.30
CA MET A 1 24.56 5.56 -14.15
C MET A 1 23.52 4.85 -13.30
N ILE A 2 22.48 5.55 -12.86
CA ILE A 2 21.37 4.94 -12.13
C ILE A 2 20.61 4.18 -13.21
N ASN A 3 20.67 2.85 -13.17
CA ASN A 3 19.79 2.04 -14.00
C ASN A 3 18.35 2.44 -13.60
N GLU A 4 17.66 3.17 -14.45
CA GLU A 4 16.23 3.29 -14.37
C GLU A 4 15.70 1.88 -14.63
N GLU A 5 15.14 1.25 -13.60
CA GLU A 5 14.49 -0.04 -13.78
C GLU A 5 13.39 0.12 -14.83
N PRO A 6 13.21 -0.88 -15.70
CA PRO A 6 12.18 -0.84 -16.73
C PRO A 6 10.83 -0.55 -16.08
N ASP A 7 10.02 0.28 -16.72
CA ASP A 7 8.75 0.82 -16.19
C ASP A 7 7.60 -0.22 -16.33
N TYR A 8 7.79 -1.43 -15.77
CA TYR A 8 6.79 -2.53 -15.82
C TYR A 8 5.62 -2.33 -14.86
N TRP A 9 5.71 -1.35 -13.94
CA TRP A 9 4.70 -1.13 -12.93
C TRP A 9 3.60 -0.21 -13.43
N PRO A 10 2.34 -0.44 -13.03
CA PRO A 10 1.25 0.46 -13.40
C PRO A 10 1.53 1.87 -12.91
N ARG A 11 1.33 2.84 -13.80
CA ARG A 11 1.63 4.24 -13.50
C ARG A 11 0.44 5.14 -13.76
N TYR A 12 0.16 5.99 -12.78
CA TYR A 12 -0.71 7.15 -12.96
C TYR A 12 0.07 8.25 -13.68
N THR A 13 -0.60 8.90 -14.62
CA THR A 13 -0.10 10.14 -15.24
C THR A 13 -1.20 11.21 -15.16
N VAL A 14 -0.83 12.48 -15.35
CA VAL A 14 -1.81 13.56 -15.36
C VAL A 14 -2.92 13.34 -16.42
N LYS A 15 -2.66 12.60 -17.48
CA LYS A 15 -3.64 12.26 -18.51
C LYS A 15 -4.74 11.32 -17.99
N ASP A 16 -4.45 10.57 -16.93
CA ASP A 16 -5.38 9.61 -16.33
C ASP A 16 -6.30 10.24 -15.27
N HIS A 17 -6.10 11.52 -14.94
CA HIS A 17 -6.86 12.20 -13.90
C HIS A 17 -8.38 12.01 -14.06
N HIS A 18 -8.89 12.18 -15.28
CA HIS A 18 -10.32 12.06 -15.57
C HIS A 18 -10.88 10.64 -15.39
N ARG A 19 -10.01 9.64 -15.32
CA ARG A 19 -10.35 8.22 -15.15
C ARG A 19 -10.40 7.78 -13.69
N LEU A 20 -9.88 8.59 -12.76
CA LEU A 20 -9.91 8.26 -11.34
C LEU A 20 -11.34 7.98 -10.87
N ARG A 21 -11.54 6.90 -10.11
CA ARG A 21 -12.84 6.61 -9.45
C ARG A 21 -13.25 7.73 -8.50
N HIS A 22 -12.26 8.36 -7.87
CA HIS A 22 -12.44 9.56 -7.07
C HIS A 22 -11.35 10.56 -7.42
N GLN A 23 -11.76 11.68 -7.99
CA GLN A 23 -10.88 12.83 -8.21
C GLN A 23 -10.79 13.60 -6.89
N PHE A 24 -9.62 13.58 -6.29
CA PHE A 24 -9.34 14.25 -5.03
C PHE A 24 -8.57 15.56 -5.26
N SER A 25 -8.49 16.38 -4.21
CA SER A 25 -7.79 17.67 -4.27
C SER A 25 -6.35 17.53 -4.75
N GLU A 26 -5.97 18.29 -5.76
CA GLU A 26 -4.66 18.30 -6.42
C GLU A 26 -4.30 17.03 -7.23
N SER A 27 -5.23 16.10 -7.44
CA SER A 27 -4.97 14.91 -8.26
C SER A 27 -4.58 15.26 -9.70
N GLU A 28 -5.10 16.36 -10.23
CA GLU A 28 -4.76 16.89 -11.57
C GLU A 28 -3.30 17.41 -11.68
N LYS A 29 -2.62 17.62 -10.54
CA LYS A 29 -1.22 18.06 -10.46
C LYS A 29 -0.22 16.95 -10.25
N ILE A 30 -0.68 15.72 -10.05
CA ILE A 30 0.19 14.55 -9.90
C ILE A 30 0.68 14.14 -11.28
N LYS A 31 1.99 14.19 -11.48
CA LYS A 31 2.59 13.80 -12.77
C LYS A 31 2.83 12.30 -12.87
N LYS A 32 3.09 11.64 -11.74
CA LYS A 32 3.42 10.21 -11.65
C LYS A 32 3.21 9.73 -10.21
N ASN A 33 2.68 8.53 -10.03
CA ASN A 33 2.72 7.78 -8.78
C ASN A 33 4.06 7.04 -8.64
N TRP A 34 4.35 6.50 -7.44
CA TRP A 34 5.63 5.87 -7.18
C TRP A 34 5.51 4.49 -6.52
N SER A 35 4.35 4.16 -6.01
CA SER A 35 4.06 2.85 -5.43
C SER A 35 4.05 1.73 -6.47
N GLN A 36 4.19 0.50 -6.02
CA GLN A 36 4.20 -0.69 -6.88
C GLN A 36 2.87 -0.87 -7.61
N SER A 37 1.77 -0.80 -6.88
CA SER A 37 0.42 -1.06 -7.38
C SER A 37 -0.57 0.05 -7.06
N MET A 38 -0.13 1.30 -7.17
CA MET A 38 -0.99 2.47 -6.96
C MET A 38 -1.52 2.65 -5.52
N GLN A 39 -0.84 2.08 -4.53
CA GLN A 39 -1.22 2.23 -3.11
C GLN A 39 -1.23 3.70 -2.70
N ASP A 40 -0.25 4.50 -3.14
CA ASP A 40 -0.20 5.94 -2.90
C ASP A 40 -1.42 6.68 -3.48
N MET A 41 -1.91 6.26 -4.66
CA MET A 41 -3.11 6.83 -5.28
C MET A 41 -4.38 6.37 -4.55
N PHE A 42 -4.42 5.13 -4.05
CA PHE A 42 -5.51 4.65 -3.22
C PHE A 42 -5.63 5.44 -1.92
N VAL A 43 -4.52 5.60 -1.19
CA VAL A 43 -4.47 6.38 0.06
C VAL A 43 -4.95 7.81 -0.15
N LEU A 44 -4.46 8.47 -1.19
CA LEU A 44 -4.88 9.84 -1.52
C LEU A 44 -6.36 9.91 -1.92
N SER A 45 -6.87 8.90 -2.63
CA SER A 45 -8.29 8.82 -2.96
C SER A 45 -9.16 8.67 -1.72
N MET A 46 -8.82 7.74 -0.81
CA MET A 46 -9.59 7.49 0.41
C MET A 46 -9.60 8.70 1.34
N LEU A 47 -8.53 9.49 1.37
CA LEU A 47 -8.36 10.65 2.24
C LEU A 47 -8.53 11.99 1.53
N ASP A 48 -9.17 11.98 0.35
CA ASP A 48 -9.53 13.17 -0.45
C ASP A 48 -8.36 14.14 -0.67
N GLY A 49 -7.18 13.62 -0.99
CA GLY A 49 -5.98 14.39 -1.21
C GLY A 49 -5.39 15.03 0.06
N LYS A 50 -5.62 14.43 1.22
CA LYS A 50 -5.14 14.95 2.51
C LYS A 50 -3.68 15.35 2.46
N ARG A 51 -3.40 16.56 2.95
CA ARG A 51 -2.04 17.07 3.15
C ARG A 51 -1.60 16.93 4.61
N ASN A 52 -0.27 16.86 4.80
CA ASN A 52 0.36 16.79 6.12
C ASN A 52 -0.13 15.63 7.00
N GLY A 53 -0.45 14.50 6.36
CA GLY A 53 -0.84 13.28 7.04
C GLY A 53 0.35 12.60 7.73
N VAL A 54 0.04 11.49 8.42
CA VAL A 54 1.01 10.67 9.13
C VAL A 54 0.96 9.24 8.59
N TYR A 55 2.12 8.66 8.28
CA TYR A 55 2.21 7.28 7.82
C TYR A 55 3.16 6.42 8.66
N VAL A 56 2.92 5.14 8.64
CA VAL A 56 3.82 4.06 9.08
C VAL A 56 3.99 3.11 7.91
N GLU A 57 5.22 2.90 7.47
CA GLU A 57 5.59 2.04 6.35
C GLU A 57 6.52 0.93 6.83
N ILE A 58 6.07 -0.31 6.74
CA ILE A 58 6.81 -1.48 7.23
C ILE A 58 7.17 -2.34 6.02
N GLY A 59 8.49 -2.47 5.74
CA GLY A 59 9.04 -2.97 4.50
C GLY A 59 9.26 -1.84 3.49
N ALA A 60 10.27 -0.99 3.73
CA ALA A 60 10.47 0.22 2.94
C ALA A 60 11.21 -0.01 1.63
N ASP A 61 12.06 -1.03 1.55
CA ASP A 61 12.95 -1.37 0.44
C ASP A 61 13.68 -0.14 -0.16
N LYS A 62 13.10 0.49 -1.15
CA LYS A 62 13.69 1.61 -1.88
C LYS A 62 13.11 2.96 -1.47
N PRO A 63 13.90 4.05 -1.46
CA PRO A 63 13.43 5.35 -0.99
C PRO A 63 12.46 6.06 -1.95
N LYS A 64 12.29 5.58 -3.18
CA LYS A 64 11.52 6.28 -4.21
C LYS A 64 10.76 5.35 -5.15
N ILE A 65 11.46 4.45 -5.84
CA ILE A 65 10.87 3.56 -6.86
C ILE A 65 10.18 2.44 -6.13
N ILE A 66 8.96 2.07 -6.55
CA ILE A 66 8.10 1.08 -5.88
C ILE A 66 7.92 1.35 -4.37
N ASN A 67 7.84 2.64 -3.99
CA ASN A 67 7.70 3.04 -2.60
C ASN A 67 6.36 3.72 -2.36
N ASN A 68 5.62 3.23 -1.38
CA ASN A 68 4.22 3.59 -1.13
C ASN A 68 4.05 4.96 -0.44
N SER A 69 5.08 5.45 0.23
CA SER A 69 5.05 6.71 0.99
C SER A 69 5.76 7.88 0.30
N TYR A 70 6.50 7.64 -0.78
CA TYR A 70 7.30 8.69 -1.42
C TYR A 70 6.45 9.86 -1.96
N LEU A 71 5.35 9.56 -2.68
CA LEU A 71 4.45 10.60 -3.20
C LEU A 71 3.83 11.40 -2.06
N LEU A 72 3.40 10.71 -1.01
CA LEU A 72 2.79 11.31 0.19
C LEU A 72 3.75 12.30 0.86
N GLU A 73 5.01 11.90 1.08
CA GLU A 73 6.04 12.79 1.64
C GLU A 73 6.33 13.97 0.72
N LYS A 74 6.64 13.71 -0.56
CA LYS A 74 7.22 14.72 -1.46
C LYS A 74 6.23 15.73 -1.98
N LYS A 75 4.98 15.32 -2.21
CA LYS A 75 3.95 16.18 -2.82
C LYS A 75 2.92 16.66 -1.80
N PHE A 76 2.57 15.81 -0.85
CA PHE A 76 1.49 16.10 0.11
C PHE A 76 2.01 16.48 1.50
N GLY A 77 3.34 16.50 1.70
CA GLY A 77 3.95 16.98 2.95
C GLY A 77 3.75 16.06 4.15
N TRP A 78 3.51 14.77 3.91
CA TRP A 78 3.29 13.83 4.99
C TRP A 78 4.56 13.59 5.80
N ARG A 79 4.39 13.34 7.09
CA ARG A 79 5.44 12.86 7.99
C ARG A 79 5.21 11.40 8.35
N GLY A 80 6.27 10.68 8.68
CA GLY A 80 6.11 9.27 9.04
C GLY A 80 7.40 8.61 9.43
N VAL A 81 7.33 7.31 9.53
CA VAL A 81 8.45 6.42 9.79
C VAL A 81 8.35 5.23 8.86
N SER A 82 9.49 4.79 8.37
CA SER A 82 9.64 3.56 7.61
C SER A 82 10.49 2.57 8.38
N PHE A 83 10.32 1.28 8.12
CA PHE A 83 11.07 0.18 8.74
C PHE A 83 11.62 -0.74 7.67
N GLU A 84 12.85 -1.19 7.83
CA GLU A 84 13.54 -2.10 6.93
C GLU A 84 14.58 -2.88 7.75
N LEU A 85 14.80 -4.14 7.38
CA LEU A 85 15.75 -5.01 8.07
C LEU A 85 17.18 -4.83 7.53
N ASP A 86 17.34 -4.56 6.25
CA ASP A 86 18.63 -4.41 5.59
C ASP A 86 19.23 -3.03 5.86
N ASP A 87 20.34 -3.00 6.62
CA ASP A 87 21.05 -1.77 7.00
C ASP A 87 21.50 -0.94 5.79
N SER A 88 21.94 -1.59 4.71
CA SER A 88 22.37 -0.90 3.49
C SER A 88 21.22 -0.18 2.79
N LYS A 89 20.03 -0.79 2.78
CA LYS A 89 18.80 -0.17 2.28
C LYS A 89 18.37 1.00 3.16
N VAL A 90 18.46 0.84 4.48
CA VAL A 90 18.14 1.91 5.44
C VAL A 90 19.07 3.10 5.27
N GLU A 91 20.38 2.88 5.14
CA GLU A 91 21.35 3.96 4.88
C GLU A 91 21.00 4.68 3.57
N PHE A 92 20.78 3.92 2.49
CA PHE A 92 20.42 4.49 1.19
C PHE A 92 19.10 5.28 1.22
N PHE A 93 18.11 4.78 1.97
CA PHE A 93 16.83 5.45 2.19
C PHE A 93 17.03 6.78 2.92
N ASN A 94 17.78 6.75 4.02
CA ASN A 94 17.99 7.89 4.93
C ASN A 94 18.79 9.04 4.30
N LEU A 95 19.58 8.74 3.28
CA LEU A 95 20.27 9.77 2.47
C LEU A 95 19.32 10.54 1.54
N ARG A 96 18.15 10.00 1.21
CA ARG A 96 17.25 10.51 0.15
C ARG A 96 15.90 10.99 0.64
N ARG A 97 15.51 10.57 1.84
CA ARG A 97 14.22 10.89 2.43
C ARG A 97 14.37 11.82 3.63
N LYS A 98 13.38 12.70 3.80
CA LYS A 98 13.28 13.55 5.00
C LYS A 98 12.82 12.72 6.20
N ASN A 99 11.75 11.95 6.03
CA ASN A 99 11.30 10.99 7.01
C ASN A 99 12.27 9.81 7.04
N LYS A 100 12.59 9.31 8.23
CA LYS A 100 13.66 8.33 8.39
C LYS A 100 13.12 6.90 8.43
N CYS A 101 13.94 6.00 7.92
CA CYS A 101 13.79 4.57 8.04
C CYS A 101 14.59 4.08 9.26
N ILE A 102 14.01 3.18 10.03
CA ILE A 102 14.62 2.52 11.19
C ILE A 102 15.08 1.13 10.75
N CYS A 103 16.35 0.81 10.97
CA CYS A 103 16.89 -0.53 10.77
C CYS A 103 16.48 -1.42 11.95
N THR A 104 15.57 -2.35 11.73
CA THR A 104 15.10 -3.25 12.77
C THR A 104 14.29 -4.41 12.23
N ASP A 105 14.22 -5.48 13.02
CA ASP A 105 13.25 -6.55 12.81
C ASP A 105 11.86 -6.07 13.24
N ALA A 106 10.98 -5.89 12.24
CA ALA A 106 9.62 -5.40 12.44
C ALA A 106 8.76 -6.34 13.31
N THR A 107 9.07 -7.65 13.33
CA THR A 107 8.30 -8.65 14.09
C THR A 107 8.51 -8.55 15.61
N SER A 108 9.55 -7.85 16.05
CA SER A 108 9.92 -7.70 17.46
C SER A 108 9.92 -6.27 17.98
N PHE A 109 9.55 -5.29 17.13
CA PHE A 109 9.63 -3.87 17.45
C PHE A 109 8.50 -3.39 18.36
N ASP A 110 8.80 -2.46 19.28
CA ASP A 110 7.79 -1.80 20.11
C ASP A 110 7.22 -0.54 19.44
N TYR A 111 6.18 -0.76 18.62
CA TYR A 111 5.49 0.30 17.88
C TYR A 111 4.81 1.30 18.81
N LYS A 112 4.25 0.81 19.94
CA LYS A 112 3.54 1.69 20.88
C LYS A 112 4.47 2.70 21.50
N ALA A 113 5.63 2.26 22.00
CA ALA A 113 6.63 3.15 22.57
C ALA A 113 7.07 4.23 21.57
N LEU A 114 7.33 3.84 20.31
CA LEU A 114 7.71 4.80 19.26
C LEU A 114 6.60 5.81 18.97
N PHE A 115 5.33 5.36 18.85
CA PHE A 115 4.22 6.25 18.53
C PHE A 115 3.94 7.23 19.66
N ASP A 116 4.05 6.77 20.91
CA ASP A 116 3.92 7.62 22.11
C ASP A 116 5.09 8.63 22.19
N GLU A 117 6.35 8.21 22.00
CA GLU A 117 7.52 9.08 21.97
C GLU A 117 7.43 10.18 20.91
N ARG A 118 6.99 9.81 19.70
CA ARG A 118 6.86 10.76 18.59
C ARG A 118 5.57 11.57 18.61
N ASN A 119 4.76 11.40 19.63
CA ASN A 119 3.45 12.06 19.75
C ASN A 119 2.60 11.88 18.47
N TYR A 120 2.51 10.64 17.99
CA TYR A 120 1.65 10.34 16.84
C TYR A 120 0.18 10.50 17.22
N PRO A 121 -0.67 10.97 16.29
CA PRO A 121 -2.11 11.04 16.55
C PRO A 121 -2.65 9.62 16.79
N LYS A 122 -3.66 9.49 17.64
CA LYS A 122 -4.31 8.19 17.88
C LYS A 122 -4.99 7.63 16.61
N GLN A 123 -5.32 8.49 15.65
CA GLN A 123 -5.73 8.16 14.30
C GLN A 123 -4.57 8.50 13.34
N ILE A 124 -3.78 7.49 12.98
CA ILE A 124 -2.72 7.58 11.96
C ILE A 124 -3.38 7.44 10.58
N ASP A 125 -2.88 8.16 9.58
CA ASP A 125 -3.57 8.22 8.29
C ASP A 125 -3.31 7.00 7.41
N TYR A 126 -2.10 6.46 7.43
CA TYR A 126 -1.74 5.34 6.56
C TYR A 126 -0.81 4.34 7.25
N LEU A 127 -1.13 3.07 7.07
CA LEU A 127 -0.29 1.93 7.41
C LEU A 127 -0.03 1.11 6.15
N GLN A 128 1.24 0.88 5.83
CA GLN A 128 1.67 -0.12 4.86
C GLN A 128 2.36 -1.26 5.60
N LEU A 129 1.94 -2.48 5.32
CA LEU A 129 2.50 -3.72 5.83
C LEU A 129 2.86 -4.63 4.67
N ASP A 130 4.16 -4.80 4.42
CA ASP A 130 4.70 -5.52 3.27
C ASP A 130 6.15 -5.90 3.55
N ILE A 131 6.37 -7.05 4.17
CA ILE A 131 7.69 -7.63 4.43
C ILE A 131 7.72 -9.12 4.08
N ASP A 132 8.83 -9.56 3.51
CA ASP A 132 9.09 -10.95 3.20
C ASP A 132 9.63 -11.73 4.43
N PRO A 133 9.15 -12.96 4.65
CA PRO A 133 8.00 -13.62 4.02
C PRO A 133 6.66 -13.10 4.58
N CYS A 134 5.53 -13.36 3.92
CA CYS A 134 4.20 -12.93 4.34
C CYS A 134 3.80 -13.36 5.77
N GLU A 135 4.41 -14.43 6.30
CA GLU A 135 4.31 -14.81 7.70
C GLU A 135 4.85 -13.72 8.63
N ALA A 136 5.98 -13.10 8.28
CA ALA A 136 6.55 -11.99 9.04
C ALA A 136 5.65 -10.75 8.99
N THR A 137 4.98 -10.48 7.86
CA THR A 137 3.96 -9.44 7.75
C THR A 137 2.82 -9.69 8.75
N PHE A 138 2.34 -10.94 8.86
CA PHE A 138 1.29 -11.30 9.81
C PHE A 138 1.76 -11.21 11.28
N GLU A 139 2.97 -11.68 11.59
CA GLU A 139 3.54 -11.54 12.94
C GLU A 139 3.68 -10.06 13.35
N THR A 140 4.09 -9.21 12.40
CA THR A 140 4.16 -7.77 12.61
C THR A 140 2.78 -7.15 12.87
N LEU A 141 1.75 -7.54 12.11
CA LEU A 141 0.39 -7.08 12.36
C LEU A 141 -0.05 -7.32 13.81
N LYS A 142 0.29 -8.47 14.39
CA LYS A 142 -0.04 -8.79 15.79
C LYS A 142 0.70 -7.94 16.82
N LYS A 143 1.80 -7.28 16.44
CA LYS A 143 2.57 -6.37 17.31
C LYS A 143 2.07 -4.95 17.29
N LEU A 144 1.26 -4.59 16.28
CA LEU A 144 0.73 -3.23 16.20
C LEU A 144 -0.24 -2.94 17.35
N PRO A 145 -0.15 -1.76 17.96
CA PRO A 145 -0.97 -1.37 19.12
C PRO A 145 -2.38 -0.93 18.68
N LEU A 146 -3.17 -1.84 18.07
CA LEU A 146 -4.48 -1.52 17.50
C LEU A 146 -5.55 -1.16 18.54
N ASP A 147 -5.31 -1.45 19.82
CA ASP A 147 -6.17 -1.02 20.94
C ASP A 147 -5.94 0.47 21.27
N ASP A 148 -4.75 0.99 21.06
CA ASP A 148 -4.35 2.36 21.40
C ASP A 148 -4.34 3.31 20.19
N TYR A 149 -4.08 2.77 19.00
CA TYR A 149 -3.89 3.51 17.75
C TYR A 149 -4.74 2.89 16.63
N ARG A 150 -5.25 3.75 15.77
CA ARG A 150 -6.00 3.34 14.59
C ARG A 150 -5.35 3.89 13.33
N PHE A 151 -5.65 3.27 12.20
CA PHE A 151 -5.15 3.68 10.89
C PHE A 151 -6.33 3.99 9.96
N SER A 152 -6.30 5.11 9.25
CA SER A 152 -7.40 5.48 8.37
C SER A 152 -7.44 4.61 7.10
N VAL A 153 -6.27 4.31 6.54
CA VAL A 153 -6.09 3.45 5.35
C VAL A 153 -4.99 2.45 5.65
N ILE A 154 -5.17 1.20 5.22
CA ILE A 154 -4.19 0.12 5.38
C ILE A 154 -4.04 -0.59 4.05
N THR A 155 -2.79 -0.83 3.62
CA THR A 155 -2.44 -1.78 2.57
C THR A 155 -1.67 -2.92 3.20
N TYR A 156 -2.14 -4.14 2.98
CA TYR A 156 -1.64 -5.34 3.65
C TYR A 156 -1.30 -6.43 2.64
N GLU A 157 -0.02 -6.78 2.55
CA GLU A 157 0.46 -7.85 1.69
C GLU A 157 0.31 -9.23 2.36
N HIS A 158 -0.23 -10.18 1.59
CA HIS A 158 -0.45 -11.57 2.01
C HIS A 158 0.11 -12.59 1.02
N GLU A 159 0.62 -12.14 -0.12
CA GLU A 159 1.27 -12.97 -1.16
C GLU A 159 0.48 -14.21 -1.62
N LEU A 160 -0.84 -14.08 -1.74
CA LEU A 160 -1.73 -15.20 -2.12
C LEU A 160 -1.25 -15.96 -3.37
N TYR A 161 -0.61 -15.28 -4.32
CA TYR A 161 -0.07 -15.90 -5.54
C TYR A 161 1.02 -16.95 -5.27
N ARG A 162 1.76 -16.85 -4.15
CA ARG A 162 2.79 -17.84 -3.78
C ARG A 162 2.19 -19.15 -3.30
N ALA A 163 1.00 -19.12 -2.73
CA ALA A 163 0.29 -20.32 -2.30
C ALA A 163 0.01 -21.27 -3.47
N SER A 164 -0.39 -20.70 -4.63
CA SER A 164 -0.68 -21.47 -5.84
C SER A 164 0.60 -21.98 -6.54
N ALA A 165 1.69 -21.23 -6.50
CA ALA A 165 2.93 -21.55 -7.23
C ALA A 165 3.72 -22.68 -6.59
N ASN A 166 3.63 -22.86 -5.27
CA ASN A 166 4.45 -23.84 -4.54
C ASN A 166 3.78 -25.19 -4.31
N GLY A 167 2.56 -25.41 -4.79
CA GLY A 167 1.83 -26.67 -4.61
C GLY A 167 1.62 -27.06 -3.14
N CYS A 168 2.06 -26.22 -2.23
CA CYS A 168 1.83 -26.37 -0.80
C CYS A 168 0.47 -25.75 -0.52
N GLY A 169 -0.55 -26.54 -0.31
CA GLY A 169 -1.91 -26.11 0.05
C GLY A 169 -2.03 -25.30 1.35
N ILE A 170 -1.14 -24.35 1.56
CA ILE A 170 -1.21 -23.35 2.60
C ILE A 170 -1.94 -22.15 1.98
N ASP A 171 -3.15 -22.44 1.64
CA ASP A 171 -4.12 -21.56 1.05
C ASP A 171 -4.37 -20.36 1.94
N ASP A 172 -4.18 -19.17 1.40
CA ASP A 172 -4.73 -17.91 1.89
C ASP A 172 -4.81 -17.70 3.43
N ILE A 173 -4.07 -18.52 4.22
CA ILE A 173 -4.17 -18.50 5.69
C ILE A 173 -3.84 -17.12 6.24
N TRP A 174 -2.79 -16.46 5.71
CA TRP A 174 -2.35 -15.17 6.19
C TRP A 174 -3.34 -14.07 5.81
N GLN A 175 -3.99 -14.19 4.63
CA GLN A 175 -5.08 -13.29 4.24
C GLN A 175 -6.29 -13.48 5.16
N LYS A 176 -6.68 -14.72 5.45
CA LYS A 176 -7.85 -15.02 6.30
C LYS A 176 -7.63 -14.58 7.75
N GLU A 177 -6.45 -14.88 8.30
CA GLU A 177 -6.16 -14.55 9.70
C GLU A 177 -5.96 -13.03 9.89
N SER A 178 -5.32 -12.35 8.96
CA SER A 178 -5.23 -10.88 9.01
C SER A 178 -6.60 -10.20 8.88
N ALA A 179 -7.45 -10.73 7.99
CA ALA A 179 -8.83 -10.23 7.85
C ALA A 179 -9.61 -10.31 9.17
N LYS A 180 -9.52 -11.43 9.91
CA LYS A 180 -10.16 -11.56 11.23
C LYS A 180 -9.69 -10.49 12.21
N ILE A 181 -8.40 -10.14 12.19
CA ILE A 181 -7.84 -9.08 13.03
C ILE A 181 -8.45 -7.74 12.61
N PHE A 182 -8.37 -7.37 11.35
CA PHE A 182 -8.89 -6.08 10.88
C PHE A 182 -10.39 -5.94 11.11
N GLU A 183 -11.18 -6.97 10.83
CA GLU A 183 -12.63 -6.99 11.05
C GLU A 183 -12.98 -6.87 12.57
N LYS A 184 -12.23 -7.56 13.44
CA LYS A 184 -12.37 -7.43 14.91
C LYS A 184 -12.23 -5.99 15.37
N TYR A 185 -11.31 -5.23 14.78
CA TYR A 185 -11.09 -3.82 15.07
C TYR A 185 -12.03 -2.90 14.28
N GLY A 186 -12.94 -3.46 13.47
CA GLY A 186 -13.97 -2.71 12.73
C GLY A 186 -13.44 -1.97 11.51
N TYR A 187 -12.36 -2.46 10.91
CA TYR A 187 -11.93 -2.03 9.57
C TYR A 187 -12.80 -2.67 8.50
N GLU A 188 -12.94 -1.99 7.38
CA GLU A 188 -13.65 -2.47 6.20
C GLU A 188 -12.68 -2.74 5.06
N ARG A 189 -12.74 -3.95 4.48
CA ARG A 189 -11.97 -4.28 3.29
C ARG A 189 -12.65 -3.69 2.06
N VAL A 190 -12.01 -2.70 1.46
CA VAL A 190 -12.53 -1.98 0.28
C VAL A 190 -12.19 -2.76 -0.99
N ILE A 191 -10.98 -3.29 -1.07
CA ILE A 191 -10.53 -4.07 -2.22
C ILE A 191 -9.82 -5.33 -1.71
N LYS A 192 -10.28 -6.47 -2.17
CA LYS A 192 -9.68 -7.78 -1.94
C LYS A 192 -8.86 -8.19 -3.16
N ASN A 193 -7.77 -8.91 -2.93
CA ASN A 193 -6.96 -9.52 -3.97
C ASN A 193 -6.45 -8.52 -5.01
N VAL A 194 -5.92 -7.39 -4.56
CA VAL A 194 -5.20 -6.47 -5.45
C VAL A 194 -4.06 -7.23 -6.12
N ALA A 195 -4.01 -7.16 -7.44
CA ALA A 195 -3.06 -7.92 -8.23
C ALA A 195 -2.09 -7.00 -8.99
N ASN A 196 -0.95 -7.55 -9.31
CA ASN A 196 -0.01 -7.00 -10.26
C ASN A 196 0.43 -8.11 -11.21
N MET A 197 0.27 -7.88 -12.51
CA MET A 197 0.52 -8.88 -13.56
C MET A 197 -0.22 -10.22 -13.31
N GLY A 198 -1.47 -10.15 -12.90
CA GLY A 198 -2.32 -11.30 -12.60
C GLY A 198 -2.05 -11.99 -11.25
N ASN A 199 -1.08 -11.52 -10.49
CA ASN A 199 -0.70 -12.11 -9.20
C ASN A 199 -1.38 -11.38 -8.05
N PRO A 200 -2.40 -11.95 -7.38
CA PRO A 200 -3.03 -11.34 -6.21
C PRO A 200 -2.10 -11.43 -5.00
N TYR A 201 -1.84 -10.31 -4.37
CA TYR A 201 -0.85 -10.29 -3.29
C TYR A 201 -1.22 -9.39 -2.11
N GLU A 202 -2.21 -8.49 -2.25
CA GLU A 202 -2.47 -7.43 -1.28
C GLU A 202 -3.99 -7.21 -1.10
N ASP A 203 -4.42 -6.86 0.11
CA ASP A 203 -5.77 -6.37 0.43
C ASP A 203 -5.71 -4.92 0.92
N TRP A 204 -6.72 -4.10 0.55
CA TRP A 204 -6.82 -2.71 0.95
C TRP A 204 -8.00 -2.46 1.87
N TRP A 205 -7.70 -1.87 3.02
CA TRP A 205 -8.63 -1.67 4.12
C TRP A 205 -8.75 -0.20 4.50
N VAL A 206 -9.88 0.17 5.09
CA VAL A 206 -10.11 1.52 5.64
C VAL A 206 -10.77 1.46 7.01
N ASP A 207 -10.60 2.52 7.77
CA ASP A 207 -11.44 2.78 8.93
C ASP A 207 -12.71 3.51 8.48
N PRO A 208 -13.88 2.83 8.45
CA PRO A 208 -15.12 3.44 7.97
C PRO A 208 -15.67 4.54 8.89
N LYS A 209 -15.07 4.71 10.09
CA LYS A 209 -15.42 5.79 11.02
C LYS A 209 -14.84 7.15 10.60
N VAL A 210 -13.79 7.14 9.79
CA VAL A 210 -13.07 8.37 9.41
C VAL A 210 -13.00 8.59 7.90
N VAL A 211 -13.01 7.51 7.10
CA VAL A 211 -13.06 7.63 5.63
C VAL A 211 -14.50 7.86 5.18
N ASN A 212 -14.69 8.81 4.28
CA ASN A 212 -16.01 9.16 3.78
C ASN A 212 -16.67 7.98 3.05
N ARG A 213 -17.86 7.58 3.51
CA ARG A 213 -18.64 6.47 2.93
C ARG A 213 -18.86 6.65 1.43
N ALA A 214 -19.16 7.85 0.95
CA ALA A 214 -19.38 8.11 -0.46
C ALA A 214 -18.11 7.91 -1.32
N ILE A 215 -16.91 7.97 -0.70
CA ILE A 215 -15.66 7.63 -1.38
C ILE A 215 -15.49 6.11 -1.38
N ILE A 216 -15.65 5.46 -0.23
CA ILE A 216 -15.55 4.00 -0.09
C ILE A 216 -16.43 3.32 -1.15
N ASP A 217 -17.69 3.73 -1.28
CA ASP A 217 -18.68 3.13 -2.19
C ASP A 217 -18.29 3.21 -3.67
N LYS A 218 -17.42 4.13 -4.06
CA LYS A 218 -16.88 4.21 -5.43
C LYS A 218 -15.87 3.10 -5.75
N PHE A 219 -15.25 2.53 -4.72
CA PHE A 219 -14.18 1.51 -4.84
C PHE A 219 -14.66 0.13 -4.46
N SER A 220 -15.55 0.05 -3.46
CA SER A 220 -16.06 -1.23 -2.97
C SER A 220 -16.80 -1.98 -4.05
N LYS A 221 -16.41 -3.23 -4.26
CA LYS A 221 -17.11 -4.19 -5.10
C LYS A 221 -17.13 -5.52 -4.36
N THR A 222 -18.25 -6.19 -4.46
CA THR A 222 -18.58 -7.39 -3.70
C THR A 222 -18.05 -8.69 -4.31
N ASP A 223 -17.36 -8.62 -5.44
CA ASP A 223 -16.82 -9.81 -6.10
C ASP A 223 -15.47 -10.24 -5.49
N ASP A 224 -15.27 -11.55 -5.42
CA ASP A 224 -14.07 -12.20 -4.87
C ASP A 224 -12.92 -12.34 -5.89
N TRP A 225 -13.02 -11.73 -7.06
CA TRP A 225 -12.01 -11.85 -8.10
C TRP A 225 -10.81 -10.95 -7.81
N SER A 226 -9.62 -11.44 -8.18
CA SER A 226 -8.42 -10.59 -8.20
C SER A 226 -8.55 -9.49 -9.24
N ARG A 227 -8.00 -8.31 -8.94
CA ARG A 227 -8.04 -7.15 -9.82
C ARG A 227 -6.69 -6.53 -9.96
N GLU A 228 -6.34 -6.21 -11.20
CA GLU A 228 -5.19 -5.36 -11.43
C GLU A 228 -5.35 -4.02 -10.70
N SER A 229 -4.26 -3.55 -10.10
CA SER A 229 -4.25 -2.31 -9.31
C SER A 229 -4.78 -1.09 -10.08
N THR A 230 -4.58 -1.06 -11.41
CA THR A 230 -5.14 -0.04 -12.28
C THR A 230 -6.68 -0.09 -12.33
N GLU A 231 -7.26 -1.28 -12.34
CA GLU A 231 -8.72 -1.46 -12.29
C GLU A 231 -9.31 -1.05 -10.95
N CYS A 232 -8.51 -1.15 -9.89
CA CYS A 232 -8.90 -0.68 -8.57
C CYS A 232 -9.03 0.85 -8.53
N ILE A 233 -8.12 1.57 -9.17
CA ILE A 233 -8.01 3.03 -9.09
C ILE A 233 -8.81 3.75 -10.17
N PHE A 234 -8.92 3.18 -11.38
CA PHE A 234 -9.61 3.82 -12.49
C PHE A 234 -11.02 3.29 -12.72
N SER A 235 -11.93 4.19 -13.12
CA SER A 235 -13.23 3.84 -13.66
C SER A 235 -13.08 3.56 -15.16
N ASN A 236 -13.75 2.49 -15.67
CA ASN A 236 -13.81 2.15 -17.09
C ASN A 236 -12.43 1.89 -17.74
N THR A 237 -11.69 0.95 -17.20
CA THR A 237 -10.55 0.39 -17.89
C THR A 237 -11.03 -0.71 -18.84
N GLN A 238 -11.30 -0.37 -20.11
CA GLN A 238 -11.16 -1.36 -21.18
C GLN A 238 -9.66 -1.57 -21.39
N PHE A 239 -9.05 -2.52 -20.69
CA PHE A 239 -7.73 -2.97 -21.07
C PHE A 239 -7.85 -3.87 -22.31
N SER A 240 -7.28 -3.41 -23.40
CA SER A 240 -6.75 -4.32 -24.40
C SER A 240 -5.62 -5.09 -23.68
N ILE A 241 -5.87 -6.33 -23.30
CA ILE A 241 -4.82 -7.28 -22.99
C ILE A 241 -4.06 -7.40 -24.31
N MET A 242 -2.90 -6.72 -24.41
CA MET A 242 -1.96 -7.05 -25.48
C MET A 242 -1.44 -8.45 -25.17
N PRO A 243 -1.69 -9.45 -26.02
CA PRO A 243 -1.14 -10.76 -25.81
C PRO A 243 0.39 -10.65 -25.84
N ILE A 244 1.05 -11.33 -24.91
CA ILE A 244 2.52 -11.42 -24.79
C ILE A 244 3.21 -11.88 -26.10
N THR A 245 2.47 -12.39 -27.04
CA THR A 245 2.96 -12.79 -28.38
C THR A 245 3.40 -11.64 -29.29
N ALA A 246 3.14 -10.38 -28.94
CA ALA A 246 3.55 -9.24 -29.78
C ALA A 246 4.98 -8.71 -29.48
N ILE A 247 5.69 -9.30 -28.52
CA ILE A 247 7.06 -8.83 -28.12
C ILE A 247 8.18 -9.71 -28.71
N LEU A 248 7.86 -10.75 -29.46
CA LEU A 248 8.87 -11.67 -30.02
C LEU A 248 9.05 -11.55 -31.55
N GLU A 249 8.48 -10.54 -32.19
CA GLU A 249 8.72 -10.25 -33.61
C GLU A 249 9.10 -8.78 -33.80
N GLU A 250 10.36 -8.42 -33.37
CA GLU A 250 11.18 -7.38 -34.02
C GLU A 250 12.65 -7.60 -33.66
#